data_87f191f08c14b410345b1d6f38356c68
#
_entry.id   87f191f08c14b410345b1d6f38356c68
#
_cell.length_a   1.000
_cell.length_b   1.000
_cell.length_c   1.000
_cell.angle_alpha   90.00
_cell.angle_beta   90.00
_cell.angle_gamma   90.00
#
_symmetry.space_group_name_H-M   'P 1'
#
loop_
_entity.id
_entity.type
_entity.pdbx_description
1 polymer ?
#
loop_
_entity_poly.entity_id
_entity_poly.type
_entity_poly.pdbx_seq_one_letter_code
_entity_poly.pdbx_strand_id
1 'polypeptide(L)'
;MKIEFLKLAKLEFDEAIVYYENESVGLGLRFKKEIRSSIDMILQFPKIYPVVKDDIRKCVTHTFPYTIFYAFREDTIYIYAIANHFKEPSIYTTRF
;
A
#
# COMPACT_ATOMS: atom_id res chain seq x y z
N MET A 1 15.39 -7.33 6.46
CA MET A 1 14.72 -6.93 5.21
C MET A 1 14.33 -5.47 5.31
N LYS A 2 14.50 -4.73 4.23
CA LYS A 2 14.22 -3.30 4.20
C LYS A 2 12.87 -3.02 3.55
N ILE A 3 12.27 -1.89 3.92
CA ILE A 3 11.09 -1.35 3.24
C ILE A 3 11.43 0.02 2.68
N GLU A 4 11.03 0.25 1.45
CA GLU A 4 11.18 1.55 0.80
C GLU A 4 9.89 1.95 0.12
N PHE A 5 9.33 3.09 0.54
CA PHE A 5 8.18 3.68 -0.15
C PHE A 5 8.70 4.50 -1.32
N LEU A 6 8.19 4.22 -2.51
CA LEU A 6 8.44 5.10 -3.62
C LEU A 6 7.69 6.41 -3.40
N LYS A 7 8.13 7.47 -4.05
CA LYS A 7 7.67 8.82 -3.77
C LYS A 7 6.14 8.97 -3.84
N LEU A 8 5.52 8.46 -4.90
CA LEU A 8 4.07 8.59 -5.06
C LEU A 8 3.31 7.74 -4.04
N ALA A 9 3.83 6.58 -3.68
CA ALA A 9 3.21 5.74 -2.66
C ALA A 9 3.23 6.42 -1.29
N LYS A 10 4.34 7.08 -0.96
CA LYS A 10 4.44 7.82 0.31
C LYS A 10 3.46 8.97 0.35
N LEU A 11 3.32 9.69 -0.76
CA LEU A 11 2.36 10.78 -0.87
C LEU A 11 0.93 10.28 -0.72
N GLU A 12 0.58 9.19 -1.38
CA GLU A 12 -0.74 8.57 -1.28
C GLU A 12 -1.06 8.16 0.16
N PHE A 13 -0.07 7.58 0.84
CA PHE A 13 -0.21 7.18 2.23
C PHE A 13 -0.49 8.39 3.13
N ASP A 14 0.33 9.42 3.01
CA ASP A 14 0.21 10.62 3.85
C ASP A 14 -1.10 11.35 3.60
N GLU A 15 -1.52 11.48 2.35
CA GLU A 15 -2.78 12.13 1.99
C GLU A 15 -4.00 11.35 2.52
N ALA A 16 -3.95 10.03 2.45
CA ALA A 16 -5.03 9.20 2.96
C ALA A 16 -5.19 9.32 4.47
N ILE A 17 -4.08 9.40 5.21
CA ILE A 17 -4.12 9.59 6.66
C ILE A 17 -4.84 10.90 6.99
N VAL A 18 -4.48 11.99 6.30
CA VAL A 18 -5.09 13.29 6.51
C VAL A 18 -6.58 13.26 6.16
N TYR A 19 -6.93 12.65 5.04
CA TYR A 19 -8.32 12.52 4.62
C TYR A 19 -9.18 11.84 5.70
N TYR A 20 -8.71 10.70 6.20
CA TYR A 20 -9.48 9.96 7.21
C TYR A 20 -9.53 10.69 8.55
N GLU A 21 -8.46 11.36 8.93
CA GLU A 21 -8.45 12.14 10.17
C GLU A 21 -9.43 13.31 10.12
N ASN A 22 -9.58 13.92 8.94
CA ASN A 22 -10.55 14.99 8.72
C ASN A 22 -12.01 14.48 8.74
N GLU A 23 -12.21 13.21 8.38
CA GLU A 23 -13.53 12.59 8.45
C GLU A 23 -13.95 12.30 9.90
N SER A 24 -13.03 11.81 10.72
CA SER A 24 -13.32 11.47 12.10
C SER A 24 -12.01 11.41 12.89
N VAL A 25 -12.02 12.00 14.09
CA VAL A 25 -10.84 11.99 14.97
C VAL A 25 -10.43 10.56 15.27
N GLY A 26 -9.15 10.26 15.07
CA GLY A 26 -8.58 8.94 15.30
C GLY A 26 -8.67 7.99 14.10
N LEU A 27 -9.44 8.33 13.08
CA LEU A 27 -9.61 7.46 11.92
C LEU A 27 -8.34 7.38 11.08
N GLY A 28 -7.60 8.48 10.97
CA GLY A 28 -6.31 8.49 10.28
C GLY A 28 -5.31 7.56 10.93
N LEU A 29 -5.29 7.48 12.26
CA LEU A 29 -4.42 6.56 12.98
C LEU A 29 -4.83 5.10 12.75
N ARG A 30 -6.14 4.82 12.69
CA ARG A 30 -6.63 3.48 12.40
C ARG A 30 -6.22 3.03 11.00
N PHE A 31 -6.33 3.92 10.01
CA PHE A 31 -5.88 3.64 8.65
C PHE A 31 -4.37 3.34 8.64
N LYS A 32 -3.58 4.19 9.28
CA LYS A 32 -2.12 4.01 9.37
C LYS A 32 -1.76 2.66 9.97
N LYS A 33 -2.46 2.25 11.04
CA LYS A 33 -2.22 0.96 11.68
C LYS A 33 -2.56 -0.21 10.77
N GLU A 34 -3.63 -0.12 9.99
CA GLU A 34 -4.01 -1.17 9.06
C GLU A 34 -2.97 -1.33 7.94
N ILE A 35 -2.49 -0.23 7.36
CA ILE A 35 -1.44 -0.27 6.35
C ILE A 35 -0.16 -0.87 6.94
N ARG A 36 0.22 -0.46 8.14
CA ARG A 36 1.41 -1.00 8.81
C ARG A 36 1.27 -2.50 9.06
N SER A 37 0.11 -2.94 9.51
CA SER A 37 -0.15 -4.36 9.74
C SER A 37 -0.04 -5.17 8.44
N SER A 38 -0.57 -4.64 7.35
CA SER A 38 -0.46 -5.29 6.04
C SER A 38 1.00 -5.36 5.58
N ILE A 39 1.77 -4.30 5.80
CA ILE A 39 3.20 -4.28 5.46
C ILE A 39 3.97 -5.30 6.30
N ASP A 40 3.63 -5.45 7.58
CA ASP A 40 4.26 -6.47 8.43
C ASP A 40 4.02 -7.87 7.88
N MET A 41 2.83 -8.15 7.37
CA MET A 41 2.54 -9.44 6.72
C MET A 41 3.34 -9.62 5.43
N ILE A 42 3.47 -8.56 4.64
CA ILE A 42 4.30 -8.58 3.43
C ILE A 42 5.75 -8.90 3.78
N LEU A 43 6.27 -8.30 4.86
CA LEU A 43 7.64 -8.56 5.31
C LEU A 43 7.84 -10.01 5.73
N GLN A 44 6.84 -10.61 6.37
CA GLN A 44 6.92 -11.99 6.80
C GLN A 44 6.80 -12.97 5.63
N PHE A 45 5.93 -12.66 4.66
CA PHE A 45 5.59 -13.55 3.56
C PHE A 45 5.56 -12.78 2.24
N PRO A 46 6.72 -12.31 1.74
CA PRO A 46 6.73 -11.40 0.59
C PRO A 46 6.24 -12.04 -0.72
N LYS A 47 6.18 -13.36 -0.80
CA LYS A 47 5.81 -14.06 -2.04
C LYS A 47 4.44 -14.71 -2.01
N ILE A 48 3.67 -14.59 -0.92
CA ILE A 48 2.35 -15.23 -0.85
C ILE A 48 1.26 -14.44 -1.59
N TYR A 49 1.46 -13.14 -1.78
CA TYR A 49 0.46 -12.31 -2.45
C TYR A 49 0.58 -12.43 -3.96
N PRO A 50 -0.55 -12.33 -4.68
CA PRO A 50 -0.54 -12.58 -6.12
C PRO A 50 0.22 -11.51 -6.90
N VAL A 51 0.88 -11.96 -7.97
CA VAL A 51 1.54 -11.10 -8.94
C VAL A 51 0.48 -10.53 -9.88
N VAL A 52 0.54 -9.23 -10.16
CA VAL A 52 -0.38 -8.57 -11.08
C VAL A 52 0.28 -8.18 -12.40
N LYS A 53 1.56 -7.88 -12.38
CA LYS A 53 2.33 -7.51 -13.58
C LYS A 53 3.82 -7.60 -13.25
N ASP A 54 4.61 -8.25 -14.10
CA ASP A 54 6.04 -8.46 -13.88
C ASP A 54 6.27 -9.08 -12.49
N ASP A 55 6.99 -8.42 -11.60
CA ASP A 55 7.16 -8.87 -10.22
C ASP A 55 6.35 -8.06 -9.21
N ILE A 56 5.43 -7.22 -9.70
CA ILE A 56 4.56 -6.42 -8.85
C ILE A 56 3.45 -7.29 -8.29
N ARG A 57 3.28 -7.25 -6.97
CA ARG A 57 2.27 -8.00 -6.24
C ARG A 57 1.25 -7.07 -5.61
N LYS A 58 0.07 -7.60 -5.28
CA LYS A 58 -0.98 -6.82 -4.61
C LYS A 58 -1.35 -7.43 -3.28
N CYS A 59 -1.49 -6.58 -2.27
CA CYS A 59 -2.01 -6.93 -0.95
C CYS A 59 -3.22 -6.04 -0.68
N VAL A 60 -4.41 -6.65 -0.67
CA VAL A 60 -5.65 -5.92 -0.38
C VAL A 60 -5.80 -5.78 1.13
N THR A 61 -6.11 -4.58 1.60
CA THR A 61 -6.32 -4.35 3.04
C THR A 61 -7.72 -4.77 3.46
N HIS A 62 -7.95 -4.89 4.79
CA HIS A 62 -9.18 -5.50 5.31
C HIS A 62 -10.35 -4.52 5.43
N THR A 63 -10.17 -3.42 6.17
CA THR A 63 -11.26 -2.51 6.53
C THR A 63 -11.36 -1.34 5.57
N PHE A 64 -10.20 -0.75 5.24
CA PHE A 64 -10.15 0.39 4.34
C PHE A 64 -10.04 -0.08 2.90
N PRO A 65 -10.67 0.64 1.95
CA PRO A 65 -10.72 0.21 0.55
C PRO A 65 -9.43 0.53 -0.20
N TYR A 66 -8.34 -0.15 0.16
CA TYR A 66 -7.02 0.09 -0.43
C TYR A 66 -6.32 -1.20 -0.81
N THR A 67 -5.45 -1.10 -1.79
CA THR A 67 -4.53 -2.16 -2.19
C THR A 67 -3.11 -1.62 -2.13
N ILE A 68 -2.20 -2.39 -1.53
CA ILE A 68 -0.78 -2.09 -1.53
C ILE A 68 -0.15 -2.83 -2.71
N PHE A 69 0.40 -2.10 -3.68
CA PHE A 69 1.19 -2.68 -4.76
C PHE A 69 2.67 -2.60 -4.38
N TYR A 70 3.36 -3.73 -4.47
CA TYR A 70 4.74 -3.81 -4.03
C TYR A 70 5.54 -4.80 -4.87
N ALA A 71 6.86 -4.69 -4.80
CA ALA A 71 7.79 -5.67 -5.34
C ALA A 71 8.81 -6.06 -4.28
N PHE A 72 9.27 -7.31 -4.34
CA PHE A 72 10.32 -7.80 -3.47
C PHE A 72 11.55 -8.07 -4.33
N ARG A 73 12.63 -7.31 -4.08
CA ARG A 73 13.89 -7.43 -4.83
C ARG A 73 15.06 -7.25 -3.87
N GLU A 74 16.02 -8.15 -3.94
CA GLU A 74 17.29 -8.01 -3.22
C GLU A 74 17.11 -7.65 -1.74
N ASP A 75 16.25 -8.41 -1.05
CA ASP A 75 15.97 -8.22 0.39
C ASP A 75 15.33 -6.89 0.74
N THR A 76 14.68 -6.24 -0.23
CA THR A 76 13.96 -4.99 -0.03
C THR A 76 12.54 -5.11 -0.56
N ILE A 77 11.57 -4.62 0.21
CA ILE A 77 10.20 -4.45 -0.24
C ILE A 77 10.05 -3.01 -0.73
N TYR A 78 9.71 -2.85 -2.00
CA TYR A 78 9.45 -1.54 -2.60
C TYR A 78 7.94 -1.34 -2.68
N ILE A 79 7.42 -0.33 -1.97
CA ILE A 79 5.99 -0.01 -2.01
C ILE A 79 5.77 0.94 -3.19
N TYR A 80 5.04 0.47 -4.20
CA TYR A 80 4.79 1.21 -5.44
C TYR A 80 3.58 2.11 -5.37
N ALA A 81 2.53 1.66 -4.68
CA ALA A 81 1.29 2.42 -4.59
C ALA A 81 0.48 2.02 -3.36
N ILE A 82 -0.18 2.99 -2.78
CA ILE A 82 -1.25 2.80 -1.80
C ILE A 82 -2.53 3.20 -2.54
N ALA A 83 -3.17 2.22 -3.17
CA ALA A 83 -4.19 2.45 -4.19
C ALA A 83 -5.59 2.44 -3.60
N ASN A 84 -6.28 3.57 -3.68
CA ASN A 84 -7.68 3.70 -3.30
C ASN A 84 -8.57 2.98 -4.32
N HIS A 85 -9.45 2.08 -3.86
CA HIS A 85 -10.33 1.30 -4.74
C HIS A 85 -11.35 2.15 -5.49
N PHE A 86 -11.64 3.35 -5.02
CA PHE A 86 -12.61 4.25 -5.65
C PHE A 86 -11.99 5.16 -6.71
N LYS A 87 -10.67 5.13 -6.88
CA LYS A 87 -10.00 5.86 -7.94
C LYS A 87 -9.88 5.00 -9.20
N GLU A 88 -9.68 5.66 -10.34
CA GLU A 88 -9.52 5.01 -11.63
C GLU A 88 -8.33 4.04 -11.59
N PRO A 89 -8.52 2.75 -11.90
CA PRO A 89 -7.41 1.78 -11.88
C PRO A 89 -6.22 2.17 -12.75
N SER A 90 -6.47 2.86 -13.88
CA SER A 90 -5.41 3.28 -14.79
C SER A 90 -4.40 4.23 -14.15
N ILE A 91 -4.78 4.96 -13.09
CA ILE A 91 -3.87 5.84 -12.34
C ILE A 91 -2.71 5.04 -11.79
N TYR A 92 -2.96 3.79 -11.39
CA TYR A 92 -1.95 2.93 -10.78
C TYR A 92 -1.28 2.01 -11.80
N THR A 93 -2.05 1.42 -12.70
CA THR A 93 -1.51 0.41 -13.63
C THR A 93 -0.54 0.99 -14.65
N THR A 94 -0.61 2.29 -14.94
CA THR A 94 0.35 2.96 -15.83
C THR A 94 1.68 3.26 -15.14
N ARG A 95 1.78 3.06 -13.83
CA ARG A 95 2.98 3.37 -13.05
C ARG A 95 3.96 2.20 -12.99
N PHE A 96 3.56 1.00 -13.40
CA PHE A 96 4.43 -0.18 -13.37
C PHE A 96 4.22 -1.14 -14.53
#